data_2e2455cf3482afa9a0e2db979ce78374
#
_entry.id   2e2455cf3482afa9a0e2db979ce78374
#
_cell.length_a   1.000
_cell.length_b   1.000
_cell.length_c   1.000
_cell.angle_alpha   90.00
_cell.angle_beta   90.00
_cell.angle_gamma   90.00
#
_symmetry.space_group_name_H-M   'P 1'
#
loop_
_entity.id
_entity.type
_entity.pdbx_description
1 polymer ?
#
loop_
_entity_poly.entity_id
_entity_poly.type
_entity_poly.pdbx_seq_one_letter_code
_entity_poly.pdbx_strand_id
1 'polypeptide(L)'
;MDAVLRPGAIHVVYPRGKSTTKGKDAGCMMHAMQNTGDSVSIRPVTEADADHWIDLVNALADYEKLDRPTNEAVERLKAHALADVPKFTAWLAWLDDRPVGYCVFFETYSTFLAKPTLYLEDLFVHPDVRGTGIGRSIWNALEREVLVRDCGRMEWTCLNWNMLGITFYEKRGACNLTDEWRNYRLVAAQIRDRQEAGT
;
A
#
# COMPACT_ATOMS: atom_id res chain seq x y z
N MET A 1 -44.45 16.83 2.69
CA MET A 1 -43.72 16.14 3.81
C MET A 1 -42.95 15.00 3.15
N ASP A 2 -41.79 15.31 2.60
CA ASP A 2 -41.00 14.37 1.83
C ASP A 2 -39.94 13.72 2.74
N ALA A 3 -40.10 12.41 2.91
CA ALA A 3 -39.16 11.60 3.67
C ALA A 3 -37.88 11.46 2.82
N VAL A 4 -36.82 12.16 3.20
CA VAL A 4 -35.49 11.98 2.68
C VAL A 4 -34.99 10.62 3.10
N LEU A 5 -34.95 9.66 2.16
CA LEU A 5 -34.33 8.37 2.32
C LEU A 5 -32.83 8.57 2.55
N ARG A 6 -32.36 8.27 3.75
CA ARG A 6 -30.93 8.17 4.05
C ARG A 6 -30.36 6.93 3.36
N PRO A 7 -29.22 7.02 2.65
CA PRO A 7 -28.55 5.82 2.14
C PRO A 7 -28.17 4.92 3.31
N GLY A 8 -28.56 3.66 3.24
CA GLY A 8 -28.31 2.67 4.29
C GLY A 8 -26.83 2.48 4.54
N ALA A 9 -26.44 2.52 5.81
CA ALA A 9 -25.12 2.11 6.25
C ALA A 9 -24.95 0.61 5.97
N ILE A 10 -24.05 0.26 5.07
CA ILE A 10 -23.71 -1.13 4.81
C ILE A 10 -22.85 -1.62 5.98
N HIS A 11 -23.46 -2.38 6.88
CA HIS A 11 -22.73 -3.12 7.89
C HIS A 11 -22.05 -4.33 7.23
N VAL A 12 -20.75 -4.23 7.00
CA VAL A 12 -19.96 -5.42 6.65
C VAL A 12 -19.86 -6.29 7.90
N VAL A 13 -20.69 -7.33 7.97
CA VAL A 13 -20.63 -8.34 9.02
C VAL A 13 -19.53 -9.33 8.67
N TYR A 14 -18.40 -9.24 9.35
CA TYR A 14 -17.38 -10.28 9.27
C TYR A 14 -17.91 -11.53 9.98
N PRO A 15 -17.84 -12.74 9.38
CA PRO A 15 -18.22 -13.97 10.05
C PRO A 15 -17.31 -14.17 11.26
N ARG A 16 -17.88 -14.27 12.45
CA ARG A 16 -17.16 -14.63 13.68
C ARG A 16 -16.60 -16.02 13.52
N GLY A 17 -15.27 -16.14 13.40
CA GLY A 17 -14.57 -17.41 13.50
C GLY A 17 -14.86 -18.05 14.85
N LYS A 18 -15.35 -19.28 14.82
CA LYS A 18 -15.54 -20.11 16.04
C LYS A 18 -14.18 -20.43 16.63
N SER A 19 -13.89 -19.88 17.79
CA SER A 19 -12.78 -20.30 18.64
C SER A 19 -13.07 -21.73 19.13
N THR A 20 -12.28 -22.69 18.68
CA THR A 20 -12.18 -24.02 19.35
C THR A 20 -10.79 -24.12 19.95
N THR A 21 -10.72 -23.82 21.24
CA THR A 21 -9.62 -24.23 22.11
C THR A 21 -9.62 -25.76 22.25
N LYS A 22 -8.54 -26.41 21.83
CA LYS A 22 -8.07 -27.65 22.45
C LYS A 22 -6.55 -27.70 22.34
N GLY A 23 -5.92 -27.65 23.52
CA GLY A 23 -4.49 -27.86 23.66
C GLY A 23 -4.09 -29.31 23.41
N LYS A 24 -2.85 -29.46 23.00
CA LYS A 24 -1.98 -30.59 23.41
C LYS A 24 -0.53 -30.22 23.05
N ASP A 25 0.29 -30.32 24.07
CA ASP A 25 1.73 -30.27 24.02
C ASP A 25 2.31 -31.29 23.03
N ALA A 26 3.21 -30.82 22.17
CA ALA A 26 4.21 -31.70 21.55
C ALA A 26 5.43 -30.85 21.23
N GLY A 27 6.50 -31.08 21.98
CA GLY A 27 7.81 -30.54 21.71
C GLY A 27 8.24 -30.88 20.28
N CYS A 28 8.59 -29.88 19.51
CA CYS A 28 9.23 -30.06 18.24
C CYS A 28 10.58 -29.37 18.28
N MET A 29 11.61 -30.18 18.13
CA MET A 29 13.03 -29.81 18.00
C MET A 29 13.19 -28.70 16.99
N MET A 30 13.85 -27.63 17.42
CA MET A 30 14.42 -26.59 16.56
C MET A 30 15.46 -27.24 15.65
N HIS A 31 15.09 -27.59 14.42
CA HIS A 31 16.05 -27.69 13.34
C HIS A 31 16.30 -26.26 12.84
N ALA A 32 17.43 -25.70 13.24
CA ALA A 32 18.01 -24.53 12.60
C ALA A 32 18.38 -24.92 11.17
N MET A 33 17.48 -24.75 10.23
CA MET A 33 17.84 -24.66 8.83
C MET A 33 18.54 -23.32 8.64
N GLN A 34 19.87 -23.38 8.60
CA GLN A 34 20.70 -22.30 8.06
C GLN A 34 20.31 -22.14 6.58
N ASN A 35 19.38 -21.22 6.32
CA ASN A 35 19.09 -20.78 4.98
C ASN A 35 20.10 -19.68 4.66
N THR A 36 21.18 -20.01 3.99
CA THR A 36 22.08 -19.08 3.30
C THR A 36 21.36 -18.58 2.04
N GLY A 37 20.24 -17.91 2.22
CA GLY A 37 19.47 -17.30 1.17
C GLY A 37 19.47 -15.79 1.36
N ASP A 38 19.61 -15.08 0.26
CA ASP A 38 19.60 -13.63 0.13
C ASP A 38 18.65 -12.97 1.14
N SER A 39 19.17 -12.09 2.00
CA SER A 39 18.40 -11.51 3.08
C SER A 39 17.59 -10.31 2.56
N VAL A 40 16.27 -10.44 2.53
CA VAL A 40 15.37 -9.32 2.22
C VAL A 40 15.20 -8.46 3.45
N SER A 41 15.61 -7.20 3.37
CA SER A 41 15.33 -6.19 4.39
C SER A 41 14.38 -5.11 3.88
N ILE A 42 13.51 -4.61 4.76
CA ILE A 42 12.57 -3.54 4.43
C ILE A 42 12.77 -2.43 5.44
N ARG A 43 13.07 -1.25 4.96
CA ARG A 43 13.36 -0.09 5.80
C ARG A 43 12.89 1.22 5.19
N PRO A 44 12.64 2.25 6.02
CA PRO A 44 12.31 3.58 5.52
C PRO A 44 13.37 4.11 4.55
N VAL A 45 12.92 4.87 3.56
CA VAL A 45 13.81 5.64 2.69
C VAL A 45 14.53 6.69 3.53
N THR A 46 15.83 6.80 3.31
CA THR A 46 16.68 7.85 3.90
C THR A 46 17.15 8.82 2.81
N GLU A 47 17.79 9.90 3.20
CA GLU A 47 18.36 10.87 2.24
C GLU A 47 19.37 10.20 1.30
N ALA A 48 20.18 9.28 1.83
CA ALA A 48 21.15 8.50 1.05
C ALA A 48 20.51 7.53 0.05
N ASP A 49 19.27 7.12 0.29
CA ASP A 49 18.55 6.15 -0.53
C ASP A 49 17.57 6.82 -1.53
N ALA A 50 17.40 8.13 -1.45
CA ALA A 50 16.35 8.84 -2.17
C ALA A 50 16.42 8.63 -3.69
N ASP A 51 17.61 8.62 -4.27
CA ASP A 51 17.80 8.40 -5.71
C ASP A 51 17.42 6.99 -6.12
N HIS A 52 17.78 5.98 -5.34
CA HIS A 52 17.36 4.59 -5.56
C HIS A 52 15.84 4.41 -5.51
N TRP A 53 15.19 5.11 -4.59
CA TRP A 53 13.73 5.11 -4.53
C TRP A 53 13.12 5.74 -5.78
N ILE A 54 13.64 6.88 -6.25
CA ILE A 54 13.14 7.53 -7.47
C ILE A 54 13.38 6.65 -8.71
N ASP A 55 14.47 5.91 -8.79
CA ASP A 55 14.68 4.95 -9.88
C ASP A 55 13.58 3.88 -9.92
N LEU A 56 13.15 3.39 -8.75
CA LEU A 56 12.05 2.43 -8.66
C LEU A 56 10.69 3.06 -8.96
N VAL A 57 10.46 4.33 -8.58
CA VAL A 57 9.25 5.10 -8.97
C VAL A 57 9.18 5.25 -10.49
N ASN A 58 10.30 5.57 -11.14
CA ASN A 58 10.39 5.65 -12.59
C ASN A 58 10.11 4.29 -13.25
N ALA A 59 10.62 3.20 -12.68
CA ALA A 59 10.35 1.85 -13.16
C ALA A 59 8.88 1.45 -13.02
N LEU A 60 8.18 1.91 -11.97
CA LEU A 60 6.73 1.73 -11.83
C LEU A 60 5.99 2.53 -12.90
N ALA A 61 6.34 3.80 -13.13
CA ALA A 61 5.72 4.62 -14.17
C ALA A 61 5.83 3.96 -15.56
N ASP A 62 7.02 3.43 -15.89
CA ASP A 62 7.23 2.68 -17.13
C ASP A 62 6.35 1.42 -17.21
N TYR A 63 6.24 0.68 -16.10
CA TYR A 63 5.40 -0.52 -16.02
C TYR A 63 3.91 -0.19 -16.23
N GLU A 64 3.46 0.91 -15.66
CA GLU A 64 2.08 1.38 -15.76
C GLU A 64 1.80 2.18 -17.04
N LYS A 65 2.83 2.44 -17.87
CA LYS A 65 2.76 3.24 -19.11
C LYS A 65 2.29 4.68 -18.85
N LEU A 66 2.75 5.23 -17.75
CA LEU A 66 2.54 6.62 -17.34
C LEU A 66 3.80 7.44 -17.61
N ASP A 67 3.63 8.75 -17.69
CA ASP A 67 4.76 9.68 -17.73
C ASP A 67 5.53 9.61 -16.41
N ARG A 68 6.86 9.58 -16.50
CA ARG A 68 7.72 9.68 -15.32
C ARG A 68 7.55 11.03 -14.64
N PRO A 69 7.72 11.12 -13.32
CA PRO A 69 7.70 12.41 -12.62
C PRO A 69 8.71 13.39 -13.24
N THR A 70 8.31 14.67 -13.38
CA THR A 70 9.25 15.74 -13.78
C THR A 70 10.29 15.95 -12.67
N ASN A 71 11.40 16.65 -12.99
CA ASN A 71 12.44 16.94 -12.00
C ASN A 71 11.87 17.69 -10.79
N GLU A 72 10.96 18.66 -11.00
CA GLU A 72 10.30 19.39 -9.91
C GLU A 72 9.38 18.47 -9.08
N ALA A 73 8.76 17.48 -9.70
CA ALA A 73 7.96 16.48 -8.98
C ALA A 73 8.85 15.54 -8.15
N VAL A 74 10.00 15.13 -8.70
CA VAL A 74 11.01 14.34 -7.98
C VAL A 74 11.50 15.07 -6.73
N GLU A 75 11.88 16.34 -6.85
CA GLU A 75 12.33 17.14 -5.71
C GLU A 75 11.23 17.29 -4.66
N ARG A 76 9.96 17.48 -5.07
CA ARG A 76 8.83 17.49 -4.13
C ARG A 76 8.59 16.14 -3.46
N LEU A 77 8.71 15.02 -4.19
CA LEU A 77 8.58 13.67 -3.61
C LEU A 77 9.61 13.46 -2.51
N LYS A 78 10.89 13.75 -2.78
CA LYS A 78 11.97 13.64 -1.81
C LYS A 78 11.70 14.54 -0.59
N ALA A 79 11.40 15.82 -0.81
CA ALA A 79 11.12 16.77 0.26
C ALA A 79 9.93 16.34 1.14
N HIS A 80 8.89 15.77 0.55
CA HIS A 80 7.70 15.32 1.29
C HIS A 80 7.92 14.01 2.05
N ALA A 81 8.74 13.10 1.53
CA ALA A 81 9.06 11.83 2.19
C ALA A 81 10.05 12.00 3.36
N LEU A 82 10.99 12.96 3.22
CA LEU A 82 12.12 13.15 4.13
C LEU A 82 11.95 14.34 5.09
N ALA A 83 10.78 14.98 5.11
CA ALA A 83 10.48 16.06 6.05
C ALA A 83 10.45 15.57 7.50
N ASP A 84 10.66 16.45 8.46
CA ASP A 84 10.48 16.15 9.89
C ASP A 84 9.08 15.59 10.19
N VAL A 85 8.07 16.06 9.47
CA VAL A 85 6.71 15.52 9.46
C VAL A 85 6.38 15.10 8.02
N PRO A 86 6.64 13.84 7.65
CA PRO A 86 6.45 13.35 6.29
C PRO A 86 4.97 13.40 5.87
N LYS A 87 4.72 13.68 4.57
CA LYS A 87 3.37 13.62 4.00
C LYS A 87 2.90 12.18 3.78
N PHE A 88 3.82 11.27 3.62
CA PHE A 88 3.61 9.84 3.44
C PHE A 88 4.86 9.08 3.90
N THR A 89 4.72 7.80 4.11
CA THR A 89 5.85 6.91 4.43
C THR A 89 6.27 6.18 3.17
N ALA A 90 7.56 6.18 2.87
CA ALA A 90 8.16 5.40 1.79
C ALA A 90 9.17 4.40 2.38
N TRP A 91 9.04 3.13 2.00
CA TRP A 91 9.97 2.06 2.37
C TRP A 91 10.60 1.44 1.15
N LEU A 92 11.88 1.08 1.26
CA LEU A 92 12.61 0.28 0.27
C LEU A 92 12.73 -1.17 0.73
N ALA A 93 12.57 -2.08 -0.21
CA ALA A 93 12.94 -3.49 -0.06
C ALA A 93 14.31 -3.71 -0.71
N TRP A 94 15.21 -4.25 0.08
CA TRP A 94 16.59 -4.54 -0.31
C TRP A 94 16.80 -6.05 -0.38
N LEU A 95 17.46 -6.49 -1.43
CA LEU A 95 17.99 -7.82 -1.55
C LEU A 95 19.50 -7.66 -1.48
N ASP A 96 20.09 -8.07 -0.36
CA ASP A 96 21.45 -7.68 0.02
C ASP A 96 21.63 -6.15 -0.04
N ASP A 97 22.56 -5.64 -0.84
CA ASP A 97 22.82 -4.21 -0.99
C ASP A 97 22.09 -3.58 -2.20
N ARG A 98 21.18 -4.31 -2.85
CA ARG A 98 20.43 -3.83 -4.02
C ARG A 98 19.00 -3.46 -3.65
N PRO A 99 18.53 -2.25 -3.92
CA PRO A 99 17.11 -1.89 -3.79
C PRO A 99 16.33 -2.55 -4.94
N VAL A 100 15.32 -3.34 -4.59
CA VAL A 100 14.60 -4.19 -5.56
C VAL A 100 13.08 -3.99 -5.54
N GLY A 101 12.60 -3.16 -4.65
CA GLY A 101 11.18 -2.83 -4.56
C GLY A 101 10.93 -1.72 -3.56
N TYR A 102 9.73 -1.20 -3.56
CA TYR A 102 9.32 -0.17 -2.61
C TYR A 102 7.82 -0.22 -2.34
N CYS A 103 7.40 0.45 -1.28
CA CYS A 103 6.02 0.83 -1.08
C CYS A 103 5.93 2.26 -0.55
N VAL A 104 4.81 2.91 -0.88
CA VAL A 104 4.41 4.22 -0.36
C VAL A 104 3.05 4.07 0.28
N PHE A 105 2.87 4.60 1.48
CA PHE A 105 1.60 4.57 2.19
C PHE A 105 1.44 5.78 3.12
N PHE A 106 0.20 6.08 3.44
CA PHE A 106 -0.19 7.14 4.38
C PHE A 106 -1.48 6.78 5.07
N GLU A 107 -1.89 7.57 6.05
CA GLU A 107 -3.15 7.34 6.77
C GLU A 107 -4.27 8.19 6.19
N THR A 108 -5.40 7.53 5.92
CA THR A 108 -6.72 8.14 5.79
C THR A 108 -7.52 7.82 7.05
N TYR A 109 -8.78 8.22 7.13
CA TYR A 109 -9.59 7.97 8.32
C TYR A 109 -10.98 7.47 7.95
N SER A 110 -11.40 6.39 8.58
CA SER A 110 -12.76 5.87 8.46
C SER A 110 -13.64 6.38 9.61
N THR A 111 -14.57 7.25 9.30
CA THR A 111 -15.52 7.78 10.30
C THR A 111 -16.46 6.69 10.84
N PHE A 112 -16.75 5.67 10.05
CA PHE A 112 -17.62 4.56 10.46
C PHE A 112 -16.91 3.56 11.38
N LEU A 113 -15.61 3.31 11.16
CA LEU A 113 -14.79 2.49 12.04
C LEU A 113 -14.25 3.29 13.23
N ALA A 114 -14.29 4.63 13.15
CA ALA A 114 -13.61 5.56 14.05
C ALA A 114 -12.14 5.21 14.25
N LYS A 115 -11.46 4.80 13.15
CA LYS A 115 -10.06 4.37 13.13
C LYS A 115 -9.35 4.90 11.89
N PRO A 116 -8.01 5.06 11.97
CA PRO A 116 -7.20 5.25 10.79
C PRO A 116 -7.34 4.08 9.80
N THR A 117 -7.13 4.36 8.53
CA THR A 117 -6.98 3.37 7.47
C THR A 117 -5.61 3.56 6.87
N LEU A 118 -4.80 2.52 6.80
CA LEU A 118 -3.55 2.58 6.05
C LEU A 118 -3.90 2.55 4.56
N TYR A 119 -3.62 3.64 3.85
CA TYR A 119 -3.80 3.71 2.40
C TYR A 119 -2.47 3.44 1.72
N LEU A 120 -2.41 2.34 0.97
CA LEU A 120 -1.25 1.96 0.18
C LEU A 120 -1.35 2.62 -1.20
N GLU A 121 -0.48 3.60 -1.44
CA GLU A 121 -0.40 4.31 -2.73
C GLU A 121 0.30 3.45 -3.77
N ASP A 122 1.53 3.01 -3.45
CA ASP A 122 2.36 2.21 -4.34
C ASP A 122 2.86 0.94 -3.67
N LEU A 123 2.90 -0.15 -4.43
CA LEU A 123 3.68 -1.35 -4.14
C LEU A 123 4.32 -1.86 -5.44
N PHE A 124 5.63 -1.79 -5.50
CA PHE A 124 6.38 -2.21 -6.68
C PHE A 124 7.52 -3.15 -6.32
N VAL A 125 7.72 -4.17 -7.14
CA VAL A 125 8.87 -5.07 -7.11
C VAL A 125 9.45 -5.15 -8.50
N HIS A 126 10.76 -4.94 -8.61
CA HIS A 126 11.46 -4.98 -9.88
C HIS A 126 11.19 -6.32 -10.60
N PRO A 127 10.90 -6.30 -11.91
CA PRO A 127 10.53 -7.52 -12.66
C PRO A 127 11.51 -8.68 -12.49
N ASP A 128 12.82 -8.41 -12.48
CA ASP A 128 13.87 -9.42 -12.44
C ASP A 128 13.85 -10.30 -11.18
N VAL A 129 13.23 -9.80 -10.11
CA VAL A 129 13.19 -10.48 -8.80
C VAL A 129 11.76 -10.82 -8.35
N ARG A 130 10.81 -10.72 -9.26
CA ARG A 130 9.43 -11.17 -8.99
C ARG A 130 9.40 -12.69 -8.82
N GLY A 131 8.46 -13.16 -8.00
CA GLY A 131 8.35 -14.60 -7.69
C GLY A 131 9.29 -15.10 -6.58
N THR A 132 10.26 -14.31 -6.14
CA THR A 132 11.22 -14.70 -5.07
C THR A 132 10.72 -14.44 -3.65
N GLY A 133 9.54 -13.84 -3.48
CA GLY A 133 8.95 -13.59 -2.16
C GLY A 133 9.06 -12.14 -1.67
N ILE A 134 9.78 -11.25 -2.37
CA ILE A 134 9.98 -9.85 -1.97
C ILE A 134 8.63 -9.12 -1.78
N GLY A 135 7.70 -9.24 -2.72
CA GLY A 135 6.37 -8.65 -2.59
C GLY A 135 5.63 -9.16 -1.34
N ARG A 136 5.81 -10.44 -0.98
CA ARG A 136 5.28 -10.99 0.26
C ARG A 136 5.91 -10.35 1.49
N SER A 137 7.21 -10.13 1.47
CA SER A 137 7.94 -9.51 2.57
C SER A 137 7.47 -8.06 2.80
N ILE A 138 7.31 -7.27 1.72
CA ILE A 138 6.74 -5.91 1.81
C ILE A 138 5.32 -5.96 2.38
N TRP A 139 4.49 -6.84 1.86
CA TRP A 139 3.11 -6.98 2.33
C TRP A 139 3.02 -7.34 3.81
N ASN A 140 3.81 -8.31 4.27
CA ASN A 140 3.86 -8.68 5.68
C ASN A 140 4.35 -7.53 6.57
N ALA A 141 5.21 -6.66 6.07
CA ALA A 141 5.63 -5.45 6.78
C ALA A 141 4.47 -4.44 6.89
N LEU A 142 3.71 -4.24 5.80
CA LEU A 142 2.51 -3.38 5.79
C LEU A 142 1.43 -3.90 6.74
N GLU A 143 1.16 -5.22 6.75
CA GLU A 143 0.21 -5.82 7.70
C GLU A 143 0.61 -5.57 9.17
N ARG A 144 1.89 -5.67 9.49
CA ARG A 144 2.39 -5.32 10.84
C ARG A 144 2.19 -3.83 11.14
N GLU A 145 2.43 -2.97 10.15
CA GLU A 145 2.27 -1.52 10.31
C GLU A 145 0.80 -1.12 10.55
N VAL A 146 -0.16 -1.79 9.89
CA VAL A 146 -1.60 -1.66 10.16
C VAL A 146 -1.91 -1.92 11.64
N LEU A 147 -1.31 -2.96 12.21
CA LEU A 147 -1.52 -3.32 13.61
C LEU A 147 -0.82 -2.36 14.57
N VAL A 148 0.40 -1.95 14.27
CA VAL A 148 1.19 -1.01 15.09
C VAL A 148 0.51 0.36 15.17
N ARG A 149 -0.09 0.83 14.07
CA ARG A 149 -0.83 2.11 14.01
C ARG A 149 -2.28 2.01 14.48
N ASP A 150 -2.73 0.86 14.93
CA ASP A 150 -4.12 0.59 15.28
C ASP A 150 -5.11 0.95 14.15
N CYS A 151 -4.70 0.78 12.90
CA CYS A 151 -5.56 1.01 11.75
C CYS A 151 -6.69 -0.03 11.72
N GLY A 152 -7.89 0.41 11.35
CA GLY A 152 -9.05 -0.46 11.23
C GLY A 152 -9.02 -1.35 9.99
N ARG A 153 -8.23 -0.96 8.96
CA ARG A 153 -8.08 -1.67 7.68
C ARG A 153 -6.91 -1.11 6.87
N MET A 154 -6.60 -1.78 5.77
CA MET A 154 -5.74 -1.28 4.69
C MET A 154 -6.55 -1.20 3.41
N GLU A 155 -6.37 -0.13 2.63
CA GLU A 155 -7.05 0.11 1.35
C GLU A 155 -6.04 0.53 0.29
N TRP A 156 -6.34 0.21 -0.97
CA TRP A 156 -5.56 0.62 -2.15
C TRP A 156 -6.41 0.53 -3.41
N THR A 157 -5.88 1.07 -4.50
CA THR A 157 -6.43 0.84 -5.83
C THR A 157 -5.46 0.03 -6.68
N CYS A 158 -5.96 -0.68 -7.66
CA CYS A 158 -5.15 -1.47 -8.59
C CYS A 158 -5.70 -1.26 -10.01
N LEU A 159 -4.82 -1.10 -10.98
CA LEU A 159 -5.22 -0.99 -12.38
C LEU A 159 -5.90 -2.28 -12.84
N ASN A 160 -7.05 -2.16 -13.52
CA ASN A 160 -7.89 -3.29 -13.92
C ASN A 160 -7.17 -4.30 -14.83
N TRP A 161 -6.15 -3.89 -15.55
CA TRP A 161 -5.33 -4.76 -16.39
C TRP A 161 -4.15 -5.41 -15.65
N ASN A 162 -3.84 -4.96 -14.44
CA ASN A 162 -2.72 -5.49 -13.65
C ASN A 162 -3.08 -6.82 -12.98
N MET A 163 -3.23 -7.87 -13.79
CA MET A 163 -3.60 -9.20 -13.29
C MET A 163 -2.61 -9.79 -12.30
N LEU A 164 -1.32 -9.38 -12.38
CA LEU A 164 -0.31 -9.79 -11.41
C LEU A 164 -0.62 -9.24 -10.02
N GLY A 165 -0.93 -7.94 -9.92
CA GLY A 165 -1.33 -7.28 -8.67
C GLY A 165 -2.66 -7.82 -8.16
N ILE A 166 -3.68 -7.90 -9.02
CA ILE A 166 -5.01 -8.42 -8.66
C ILE A 166 -4.88 -9.82 -8.02
N THR A 167 -4.21 -10.74 -8.73
CA THR A 167 -4.02 -12.12 -8.23
C THR A 167 -3.22 -12.16 -6.91
N PHE A 168 -2.24 -11.26 -6.76
CA PHE A 168 -1.46 -11.15 -5.53
C PHE A 168 -2.34 -10.75 -4.34
N TYR A 169 -3.21 -9.76 -4.51
CA TYR A 169 -4.08 -9.24 -3.46
C TYR A 169 -5.19 -10.23 -3.09
N GLU A 170 -5.85 -10.83 -4.08
CA GLU A 170 -6.90 -11.82 -3.85
C GLU A 170 -6.38 -13.06 -3.10
N LYS A 171 -5.18 -13.55 -3.43
CA LYS A 171 -4.52 -14.64 -2.69
C LYS A 171 -4.20 -14.29 -1.23
N ARG A 172 -4.29 -13.01 -0.85
CA ARG A 172 -4.11 -12.52 0.51
C ARG A 172 -5.41 -12.26 1.25
N GLY A 173 -6.53 -12.59 0.62
CA GLY A 173 -7.85 -12.43 1.19
C GLY A 173 -8.42 -11.03 1.05
N ALA A 174 -7.85 -10.19 0.18
CA ALA A 174 -8.42 -8.89 -0.11
C ALA A 174 -9.78 -9.01 -0.82
N CYS A 175 -10.73 -8.18 -0.43
CA CYS A 175 -12.03 -8.07 -1.07
C CYS A 175 -11.97 -6.99 -2.16
N ASN A 176 -12.43 -7.32 -3.37
CA ASN A 176 -12.63 -6.34 -4.42
C ASN A 176 -13.94 -5.57 -4.17
N LEU A 177 -13.86 -4.24 -4.11
CA LEU A 177 -15.00 -3.36 -3.84
C LEU A 177 -15.51 -2.64 -5.11
N THR A 178 -15.02 -2.98 -6.28
CA THR A 178 -15.30 -2.27 -7.54
C THR A 178 -16.79 -2.29 -7.92
N ASP A 179 -17.53 -3.34 -7.56
CA ASP A 179 -18.96 -3.46 -7.84
C ASP A 179 -19.81 -2.53 -6.95
N GLU A 180 -19.32 -2.17 -5.77
CA GLU A 180 -20.04 -1.35 -4.79
C GLU A 180 -19.60 0.11 -4.83
N TRP A 181 -18.32 0.40 -5.16
CA TRP A 181 -17.72 1.72 -5.06
C TRP A 181 -17.17 2.18 -6.41
N ARG A 182 -17.37 3.47 -6.71
CA ARG A 182 -16.78 4.14 -7.87
C ARG A 182 -15.72 5.11 -7.41
N ASN A 183 -14.57 5.09 -8.06
CA ASN A 183 -13.53 6.08 -7.87
C ASN A 183 -13.82 7.32 -8.73
N TYR A 184 -13.75 8.51 -8.12
CA TYR A 184 -13.88 9.79 -8.80
C TYR A 184 -12.62 10.62 -8.61
N ARG A 185 -12.21 11.32 -9.66
CA ARG A 185 -11.07 12.24 -9.64
C ARG A 185 -11.48 13.57 -10.25
N LEU A 186 -11.08 14.65 -9.59
CA LEU A 186 -11.19 16.01 -10.10
C LEU A 186 -9.82 16.67 -9.96
N VAL A 187 -9.19 17.00 -11.08
CA VAL A 187 -7.85 17.59 -11.05
C VAL A 187 -7.89 19.09 -10.73
N ALA A 188 -6.83 19.60 -10.11
CA ALA A 188 -6.76 20.98 -9.66
C ALA A 188 -6.98 22.03 -10.77
N ALA A 189 -6.55 21.74 -12.01
CA ALA A 189 -6.81 22.61 -13.15
C ALA A 189 -8.31 22.79 -13.37
N GLN A 190 -9.08 21.69 -13.42
CA GLN A 190 -10.53 21.74 -13.58
C GLN A 190 -11.24 22.48 -12.44
N ILE A 191 -10.68 22.44 -11.24
CA ILE A 191 -11.22 23.19 -10.08
C ILE A 191 -10.96 24.68 -10.28
N ARG A 192 -9.74 25.08 -10.65
CA ARG A 192 -9.41 26.50 -10.91
C ARG A 192 -10.29 27.08 -12.01
N ASP A 193 -10.38 26.40 -13.16
CA ASP A 193 -11.18 26.85 -14.31
C ASP A 193 -12.64 27.11 -13.90
N ARG A 194 -13.22 26.27 -13.03
CA ARG A 194 -14.59 26.47 -12.55
C ARG A 194 -14.72 27.64 -11.58
N GLN A 195 -13.74 27.86 -10.72
CA GLN A 195 -13.75 28.99 -9.79
C GLN A 195 -13.59 30.32 -10.55
N GLU A 196 -12.74 30.35 -11.59
CA GLU A 196 -12.55 31.53 -12.43
C GLU A 196 -13.75 31.81 -13.33
N ALA A 197 -14.45 30.78 -13.83
CA ALA A 197 -15.66 30.91 -14.65
C ALA A 197 -16.92 31.31 -13.85
N GLY A 198 -16.92 31.11 -12.55
CA GLY A 198 -18.05 31.45 -11.65
C GLY A 198 -17.96 32.85 -11.02
N THR A 199 -16.89 33.59 -11.32
CA THR A 199 -16.71 35.00 -10.93
C THR A 199 -16.96 35.90 -12.12
#